data_72ef5792ba9e5b2e526159d900209c05
#
_entry.id   72ef5792ba9e5b2e526159d900209c05
#
_cell.length_a   1.000
_cell.length_b   1.000
_cell.length_c   1.000
_cell.angle_alpha   90.00
_cell.angle_beta   90.00
_cell.angle_gamma   90.00
#
_symmetry.space_group_name_H-M   'P 1'
#
loop_
_entity.id
_entity.type
_entity.pdbx_description
1 polymer ?
#
loop_
_entity_poly.entity_id
_entity_poly.type
_entity_poly.pdbx_seq_one_letter_code
_entity_poly.pdbx_strand_id
1 'polypeptide(L)'
;MLDLILAPMAAALVILSIHAYLGLHVLQRGVIFVDLAFAQIAALGVTAGMLVGLDPGTPGSWFWAFGFTLIGALLFSASRLEDSPVPQEAIIGICYVVASAAVLLLASFTAEGAEHVAETLT
;
A
#
# COMPACT_ATOMS: atom_id res chain seq x y z
N MET A 1 0.51 -32.10 -9.80
CA MET A 1 -0.01 -31.71 -8.46
C MET A 1 1.08 -31.14 -7.57
N LEU A 2 2.21 -31.81 -7.42
CA LEU A 2 3.33 -31.31 -6.60
C LEU A 2 3.88 -29.98 -7.10
N ASP A 3 4.00 -29.80 -8.42
CA ASP A 3 4.53 -28.55 -9.00
C ASP A 3 3.60 -27.34 -8.76
N LEU A 4 2.29 -27.58 -8.68
CA LEU A 4 1.30 -26.54 -8.36
C LEU A 4 1.41 -26.04 -6.91
N ILE A 5 1.92 -26.87 -6.02
CA ILE A 5 2.08 -26.55 -4.60
C ILE A 5 3.48 -26.01 -4.31
N LEU A 6 4.51 -26.58 -4.95
CA LEU A 6 5.90 -26.22 -4.67
C LEU A 6 6.24 -24.79 -5.08
N ALA A 7 5.76 -24.31 -6.23
CA ALA A 7 6.05 -22.96 -6.68
C ALA A 7 5.45 -21.88 -5.77
N PRO A 8 4.15 -21.94 -5.39
CA PRO A 8 3.58 -21.01 -4.42
C PRO A 8 4.24 -21.11 -3.03
N MET A 9 4.58 -22.31 -2.57
CA MET A 9 5.26 -22.49 -1.29
C MET A 9 6.65 -21.87 -1.28
N ALA A 10 7.41 -22.05 -2.35
CA ALA A 10 8.74 -21.46 -2.48
C ALA A 10 8.64 -19.93 -2.50
N ALA A 11 7.69 -19.37 -3.26
CA ALA A 11 7.42 -17.93 -3.29
C ALA A 11 7.02 -17.40 -1.90
N ALA A 12 6.14 -18.11 -1.21
CA ALA A 12 5.71 -17.74 0.14
C ALA A 12 6.88 -17.73 1.14
N LEU A 13 7.76 -18.71 1.07
CA LEU A 13 8.95 -18.77 1.95
C LEU A 13 9.91 -17.61 1.68
N VAL A 14 10.15 -17.26 0.42
CA VAL A 14 11.00 -16.12 0.05
C VAL A 14 10.40 -14.81 0.55
N ILE A 15 9.12 -14.59 0.29
CA ILE A 15 8.40 -13.39 0.74
C ILE A 15 8.39 -13.30 2.26
N LEU A 16 8.10 -14.40 2.95
CA LEU A 16 8.10 -14.47 4.41
C LEU A 16 9.47 -14.12 4.99
N SER A 17 10.55 -14.63 4.41
CA SER A 17 11.92 -14.35 4.85
C SER A 17 12.27 -12.87 4.73
N ILE A 18 11.92 -12.25 3.60
CA ILE A 18 12.14 -10.81 3.36
C ILE A 18 11.32 -9.97 4.34
N HIS A 19 10.05 -10.30 4.52
CA HIS A 19 9.17 -9.58 5.43
C HIS A 19 9.56 -9.75 6.89
N ALA A 20 10.03 -10.92 7.30
CA ALA A 20 10.54 -11.15 8.65
C ALA A 20 11.75 -10.25 8.94
N TYR A 21 12.68 -10.17 8.01
CA TYR A 21 13.87 -9.32 8.13
C TYR A 21 13.50 -7.84 8.21
N LEU A 22 12.67 -7.36 7.29
CA LEU A 22 12.21 -5.97 7.29
C LEU A 22 11.33 -5.66 8.50
N GLY A 23 10.53 -6.62 8.94
CA GLY A 23 9.67 -6.48 10.11
C GLY A 23 10.45 -6.26 11.39
N LEU A 24 11.59 -6.93 11.57
CA LEU A 24 12.47 -6.68 12.70
C LEU A 24 12.97 -5.23 12.73
N HIS A 25 13.33 -4.67 11.58
CA HIS A 25 13.75 -3.27 11.48
C HIS A 25 12.60 -2.31 11.80
N VAL A 26 11.38 -2.61 11.33
CA VAL A 26 10.17 -1.84 11.62
C VAL A 26 9.87 -1.82 13.11
N LEU A 27 9.94 -2.98 13.78
CA LEU A 27 9.73 -3.09 15.23
C LEU A 27 10.76 -2.30 16.03
N GLN A 28 12.03 -2.35 15.63
CA GLN A 28 13.10 -1.60 16.28
C GLN A 28 12.91 -0.08 16.17
N ARG A 29 12.27 0.38 15.09
CA ARG A 29 11.97 1.80 14.88
C ARG A 29 10.66 2.26 15.53
N GLY A 30 9.84 1.34 16.02
CA GLY A 30 8.57 1.63 16.66
C GLY A 30 7.47 2.06 15.67
N VAL A 31 7.59 1.73 14.39
CA VAL A 31 6.62 2.06 13.35
C VAL A 31 5.98 0.78 12.80
N ILE A 32 4.97 0.29 13.50
CA ILE A 32 4.36 -1.03 13.23
C ILE A 32 3.44 -1.00 12.00
N PHE A 33 2.69 0.10 11.79
CA PHE A 33 1.70 0.21 10.72
C PHE A 33 2.24 0.73 9.39
N VAL A 34 3.55 0.93 9.27
CA VAL A 34 4.15 1.49 8.05
C VAL A 34 3.88 0.64 6.81
N ASP A 35 3.93 -0.67 6.95
CA ASP A 35 3.69 -1.61 5.85
C ASP A 35 2.25 -1.53 5.34
N LEU A 36 1.28 -1.49 6.26
CA LEU A 36 -0.13 -1.30 5.92
C LEU A 36 -0.39 0.04 5.24
N ALA A 37 0.27 1.10 5.71
CA ALA A 37 0.16 2.42 5.11
C ALA A 37 0.71 2.45 3.69
N PHE A 38 1.85 1.83 3.44
CA PHE A 38 2.43 1.72 2.09
C PHE A 38 1.53 0.91 1.16
N ALA A 39 0.92 -0.16 1.64
CA ALA A 39 -0.03 -0.95 0.84
C ALA A 39 -1.20 -0.08 0.36
N GLN A 40 -1.75 0.76 1.24
CA GLN A 40 -2.85 1.66 0.87
C GLN A 40 -2.39 2.79 -0.06
N ILE A 41 -1.20 3.32 0.13
CA ILE A 41 -0.62 4.34 -0.75
C ILE A 41 -0.38 3.76 -2.15
N ALA A 42 0.12 2.53 -2.25
CA ALA A 42 0.28 1.83 -3.52
C ALA A 42 -1.06 1.60 -4.21
N ALA A 43 -2.08 1.14 -3.47
CA ALA A 43 -3.45 0.98 -3.97
C ALA A 43 -4.03 2.31 -4.48
N LEU A 44 -3.77 3.40 -3.76
CA LEU A 44 -4.15 4.74 -4.19
C LEU A 44 -3.49 5.11 -5.53
N GLY A 45 -2.22 4.77 -5.71
CA GLY A 45 -1.50 4.97 -6.97
C GLY A 45 -2.14 4.21 -8.13
N VAL A 46 -2.48 2.93 -7.94
CA VAL A 46 -3.18 2.13 -8.95
C VAL A 46 -4.52 2.75 -9.29
N THR A 47 -5.31 3.12 -8.29
CA THR A 47 -6.64 3.72 -8.48
C THR A 47 -6.55 5.06 -9.21
N ALA A 48 -5.57 5.89 -8.88
CA ALA A 48 -5.30 7.14 -9.59
C ALA A 48 -4.92 6.88 -11.05
N GLY A 49 -4.14 5.84 -11.32
CA GLY A 49 -3.80 5.40 -12.68
C GLY A 49 -5.04 4.99 -13.48
N MET A 50 -6.00 4.31 -12.85
CA MET A 50 -7.27 3.95 -13.51
C MET A 50 -8.06 5.18 -13.98
N LEU A 51 -8.04 6.27 -13.21
CA LEU A 51 -8.70 7.53 -13.61
C LEU A 51 -8.08 8.16 -14.87
N VAL A 52 -6.79 7.88 -15.12
CA VAL A 52 -6.09 8.35 -16.32
C VAL A 52 -6.24 7.37 -17.49
N GLY A 53 -6.95 6.27 -17.31
CA GLY A 53 -7.22 5.28 -18.35
C GLY A 53 -6.24 4.10 -18.37
N LEU A 54 -5.49 3.89 -17.29
CA LEU A 54 -4.59 2.74 -17.17
C LEU A 54 -5.32 1.56 -16.56
N ASP A 55 -5.21 0.40 -17.19
CA ASP A 55 -5.78 -0.83 -16.63
C ASP A 55 -4.94 -1.36 -15.47
N PRO A 56 -5.57 -1.89 -14.41
CA PRO A 56 -4.87 -2.53 -13.32
C PRO A 56 -4.00 -3.72 -13.81
N GLY A 57 -2.83 -3.87 -13.26
CA GLY A 57 -1.89 -4.93 -13.63
C GLY A 57 -1.03 -4.64 -14.86
N THR A 58 -1.23 -3.50 -15.51
CA THR A 58 -0.33 -3.05 -16.59
C THR A 58 0.95 -2.44 -16.02
N PRO A 59 2.06 -2.43 -16.80
CA PRO A 59 3.28 -1.76 -16.37
C PRO A 59 3.07 -0.30 -15.99
N GLY A 60 2.18 0.41 -16.69
CA GLY A 60 1.83 1.80 -16.38
C GLY A 60 1.23 1.96 -14.99
N SER A 61 0.31 1.08 -14.60
CA SER A 61 -0.30 1.11 -13.25
C SER A 61 0.72 0.79 -12.15
N TRP A 62 1.70 -0.07 -12.43
CA TRP A 62 2.78 -0.35 -11.49
C TRP A 62 3.70 0.86 -11.28
N PHE A 63 4.00 1.61 -12.33
CA PHE A 63 4.76 2.85 -12.21
C PHE A 63 4.03 3.89 -11.37
N TRP A 64 2.71 4.00 -11.51
CA TRP A 64 1.89 4.88 -10.68
C TRP A 64 1.90 4.44 -9.21
N ALA A 65 1.70 3.15 -8.95
CA ALA A 65 1.78 2.59 -7.60
C ALA A 65 3.15 2.84 -6.96
N PHE A 66 4.20 2.59 -7.69
CA PHE A 66 5.58 2.81 -7.24
C PHE A 66 5.87 4.28 -6.98
N GLY A 67 5.43 5.17 -7.87
CA GLY A 67 5.58 6.62 -7.70
C GLY A 67 4.88 7.13 -6.45
N PHE A 68 3.65 6.71 -6.21
CA PHE A 68 2.92 7.06 -4.98
C PHE A 68 3.61 6.50 -3.73
N THR A 69 4.12 5.28 -3.80
CA THR A 69 4.87 4.67 -2.69
C THR A 69 6.15 5.43 -2.38
N LEU A 70 6.87 5.91 -3.40
CA LEU A 70 8.05 6.75 -3.22
C LEU A 70 7.70 8.09 -2.55
N ILE A 71 6.61 8.71 -2.98
CA ILE A 71 6.13 9.96 -2.34
C ILE A 71 5.79 9.68 -0.87
N GLY A 72 5.11 8.59 -0.58
CA GLY A 72 4.82 8.16 0.79
C GLY A 72 6.08 7.94 1.61
N ALA A 73 7.09 7.29 1.04
CA ALA A 73 8.37 7.07 1.69
C ALA A 73 9.09 8.39 2.02
N LEU A 74 9.07 9.34 1.09
CA LEU A 74 9.64 10.68 1.31
C LEU A 74 8.90 11.44 2.41
N LEU A 75 7.56 11.38 2.42
CA LEU A 75 6.74 11.99 3.47
C LEU A 75 7.04 11.40 4.85
N PHE A 76 7.13 10.08 4.95
CA PHE A 76 7.44 9.41 6.22
C PHE A 76 8.87 9.67 6.67
N SER A 77 9.81 9.74 5.73
CA SER A 77 11.19 10.11 6.03
C SER A 77 11.29 11.55 6.54
N ALA A 78 10.57 12.47 5.92
CA ALA A 78 10.55 13.88 6.31
C ALA A 78 9.81 14.10 7.64
N SER A 79 8.82 13.26 7.96
CA SER A 79 8.03 13.34 9.21
C SER A 79 8.78 12.79 10.43
N ARG A 80 9.95 12.21 10.24
CA ARG A 80 10.78 11.68 11.31
C ARG A 80 11.55 12.80 11.99
N LEU A 81 10.86 13.52 12.86
CA LEU A 81 11.45 14.58 13.69
C LEU A 81 11.74 14.01 15.07
N GLU A 82 13.01 14.00 15.47
CA GLU A 82 13.46 13.43 16.75
C GLU A 82 12.86 14.15 17.97
N ASP A 83 12.59 15.43 17.82
CA ASP A 83 12.07 16.29 18.89
C ASP A 83 10.56 16.60 18.75
N SER A 84 9.83 15.87 17.90
CA SER A 84 8.40 16.11 17.72
C SER A 84 7.57 15.51 18.86
N PRO A 85 6.62 16.27 19.44
CA PRO A 85 5.69 15.74 20.43
C PRO A 85 4.70 14.73 19.82
N VAL A 86 4.59 14.69 18.48
CA VAL A 86 3.71 13.75 17.78
C VAL A 86 4.53 12.52 17.36
N PRO A 87 4.16 11.30 17.80
CA PRO A 87 4.85 10.09 17.38
C PRO A 87 4.65 9.85 15.89
N GLN A 88 5.69 9.35 15.22
CA GLN A 88 5.64 9.04 13.79
C GLN A 88 4.53 8.03 13.46
N GLU A 89 4.25 7.10 14.36
CA GLU A 89 3.18 6.12 14.22
C GLU A 89 1.80 6.77 14.04
N ALA A 90 1.54 7.87 14.73
CA ALA A 90 0.30 8.64 14.56
C ALA A 90 0.18 9.23 13.15
N ILE A 91 1.27 9.77 12.62
CA ILE A 91 1.32 10.31 11.24
C ILE A 91 1.08 9.20 10.23
N ILE A 92 1.71 8.05 10.40
CA ILE A 92 1.52 6.86 9.56
C ILE A 92 0.07 6.38 9.61
N GLY A 93 -0.53 6.32 10.79
CA GLY A 93 -1.93 5.94 10.97
C GLY A 93 -2.90 6.88 10.26
N ILE A 94 -2.67 8.18 10.34
CA ILE A 94 -3.47 9.19 9.62
C ILE A 94 -3.32 9.00 8.11
N CYS A 95 -2.11 8.83 7.60
CA CYS A 95 -1.85 8.58 6.19
C CYS A 95 -2.55 7.30 5.70
N TYR A 96 -2.54 6.24 6.51
CA TYR A 96 -3.25 5.00 6.22
C TYR A 96 -4.74 5.23 6.01
N VAL A 97 -5.39 5.89 6.96
CA VAL A 97 -6.84 6.15 6.91
C VAL A 97 -7.19 7.07 5.72
N VAL A 98 -6.42 8.13 5.51
CA VAL A 98 -6.62 9.06 4.40
C VAL A 98 -6.44 8.36 3.05
N ALA A 99 -5.39 7.56 2.89
CA ALA A 99 -5.15 6.79 1.67
C ALA A 99 -6.29 5.79 1.42
N SER A 100 -6.73 5.06 2.44
CA SER A 100 -7.85 4.12 2.35
C SER A 100 -9.15 4.81 1.90
N ALA A 101 -9.48 5.93 2.52
CA ALA A 101 -10.66 6.72 2.17
C ALA A 101 -10.55 7.27 0.74
N ALA A 102 -9.36 7.74 0.35
CA ALA A 102 -9.12 8.24 -1.01
C ALA A 102 -9.26 7.14 -2.06
N VAL A 103 -8.79 5.92 -1.79
CA VAL A 103 -8.98 4.76 -2.69
C VAL A 103 -10.47 4.53 -2.95
N LEU A 104 -11.29 4.46 -1.89
CA LEU A 104 -12.73 4.27 -2.02
C LEU A 104 -13.41 5.41 -2.79
N LEU A 105 -13.02 6.64 -2.49
CA LEU A 105 -13.56 7.81 -3.16
C LEU A 105 -13.21 7.82 -4.66
N LEU A 106 -11.94 7.60 -5.00
CA LEU A 106 -11.52 7.57 -6.40
C LEU A 106 -12.10 6.38 -7.15
N ALA A 107 -12.20 5.21 -6.53
CA ALA A 107 -12.82 4.03 -7.12
C ALA A 107 -14.27 4.28 -7.49
N SER A 108 -15.00 5.09 -6.72
CA SER A 108 -16.40 5.42 -7.05
C SER A 108 -16.56 6.26 -8.33
N PHE A 109 -15.50 6.90 -8.81
CA PHE A 109 -15.52 7.65 -10.07
C PHE A 109 -15.16 6.79 -11.30
N THR A 110 -14.69 5.57 -11.11
CA THR A 110 -14.47 4.61 -12.20
C THR A 110 -15.70 3.75 -12.39
N ALA A 111 -16.04 3.40 -13.63
CA ALA A 111 -17.22 2.56 -13.93
C ALA A 111 -17.11 1.18 -13.24
N GLU A 112 -15.93 0.56 -13.34
CA GLU A 112 -15.65 -0.71 -12.68
C GLU A 112 -15.60 -0.60 -11.16
N GLY A 113 -15.07 0.52 -10.65
CA GLY A 113 -14.98 0.79 -9.24
C GLY A 113 -16.35 0.99 -8.58
N ALA A 114 -17.27 1.64 -9.27
CA ALA A 114 -18.64 1.85 -8.81
C ALA A 114 -19.38 0.51 -8.64
N GLU A 115 -19.21 -0.42 -9.58
CA GLU A 115 -19.78 -1.77 -9.48
C GLU A 115 -19.19 -2.54 -8.31
N HIS A 116 -17.88 -2.49 -8.15
CA HIS A 116 -17.17 -3.20 -7.07
C HIS A 116 -17.55 -2.67 -5.68
N VAL A 117 -17.69 -1.36 -5.53
CA VAL A 117 -18.16 -0.74 -4.29
C VAL A 117 -19.61 -1.13 -4.02
N ALA A 118 -20.48 -1.14 -5.04
CA ALA A 118 -21.87 -1.56 -4.91
C ALA A 118 -21.97 -3.03 -4.45
N GLU A 119 -21.18 -3.93 -5.03
CA GLU A 119 -21.12 -5.34 -4.62
C GLU A 119 -20.62 -5.52 -3.18
N THR A 120 -19.65 -4.72 -2.76
CA THR A 120 -19.06 -4.82 -1.41
C THR A 120 -20.02 -4.30 -0.34
N LEU A 121 -20.86 -3.31 -0.68
CA LEU A 121 -21.80 -2.68 0.25
C LEU A 121 -23.17 -3.37 0.30
N THR A 122 -23.45 -4.24 -0.63
CA THR A 122 -24.69 -5.05 -0.67
C THR A 122 -24.43 -6.51 -0.36
#